data_1911840333c634b195831d54650c92f5
#
_entry.id   1911840333c634b195831d54650c92f5
#
_cell.length_a   1.000
_cell.length_b   1.000
_cell.length_c   1.000
_cell.angle_alpha   90.00
_cell.angle_beta   90.00
_cell.angle_gamma   90.00
#
_symmetry.space_group_name_H-M   'P 1'
#
loop_
_entity.id
_entity.type
_entity.pdbx_description
1 polymer ?
#
loop_
_entity_poly.entity_id
_entity_poly.type
_entity_poly.pdbx_seq_one_letter_code
_entity_poly.pdbx_strand_id
1 'polypeptide(L)'
;PWILLFDPTSACNLHCKGRWAAEYGNSLNLSFEDMDCIVTECEEPGIHWYMCTGGEPTCRKEDLFKLAAKHQNSVFHLFTNGTLIDQAFCDRVKEVGNMAFFISIEGIGDATDDRRGEGVYDRVMHAMDLMRENGLLFGTSICYTSANYKAVTSDEFMDMLISHGVRFNWYFHYMPIGDGANVDLMLNAEQREYMIHRVREIRGFTGGKPIFCIDFQNDGE
;
A
#
# COMPACT_ATOMS: atom_id res chain seq x y z
N PRO A 1 -18.25 -12.24 0.30
CA PRO A 1 -17.21 -11.21 0.53
C PRO A 1 -17.67 -9.92 -0.12
N TRP A 2 -17.15 -8.79 0.35
CA TRP A 2 -17.45 -7.45 -0.19
C TRP A 2 -16.20 -6.76 -0.77
N ILE A 3 -15.04 -7.39 -0.59
CA ILE A 3 -13.74 -7.02 -1.16
C ILE A 3 -13.11 -8.27 -1.75
N LEU A 4 -12.47 -8.14 -2.91
CA LEU A 4 -11.59 -9.14 -3.49
C LEU A 4 -10.17 -8.58 -3.59
N LEU A 5 -9.18 -9.40 -3.22
CA LEU A 5 -7.76 -9.09 -3.38
C LEU A 5 -7.17 -10.06 -4.41
N PHE A 6 -6.43 -9.55 -5.39
CA PHE A 6 -5.69 -10.36 -6.35
C PHE A 6 -4.36 -9.72 -6.73
N ASP A 7 -3.46 -10.55 -7.24
CA ASP A 7 -2.11 -10.17 -7.65
C ASP A 7 -2.00 -10.15 -9.18
N PRO A 8 -2.02 -8.98 -9.84
CA PRO A 8 -1.91 -8.91 -11.30
C PRO A 8 -0.60 -9.47 -11.82
N THR A 9 0.46 -9.41 -11.02
CA THR A 9 1.81 -9.85 -11.39
C THR A 9 2.66 -10.18 -10.17
N SER A 10 3.57 -11.15 -10.30
CA SER A 10 4.66 -11.34 -9.35
C SER A 10 5.87 -10.43 -9.63
N ALA A 11 5.94 -9.80 -10.81
CA ALA A 11 7.03 -8.92 -11.17
C ALA A 11 7.07 -7.66 -10.30
N CYS A 12 8.27 -7.26 -9.91
CA CYS A 12 8.51 -6.03 -9.15
C CYS A 12 9.82 -5.40 -9.58
N ASN A 13 9.85 -4.10 -9.64
CA ASN A 13 11.03 -3.31 -9.96
C ASN A 13 11.93 -3.02 -8.74
N LEU A 14 11.59 -3.53 -7.55
CA LEU A 14 12.37 -3.42 -6.32
C LEU A 14 12.67 -4.79 -5.71
N HIS A 15 13.76 -4.86 -4.93
CA HIS A 15 14.21 -6.05 -4.19
C HIS A 15 14.24 -5.77 -2.68
N CYS A 16 13.05 -5.61 -2.08
CA CYS A 16 12.92 -5.24 -0.66
C CYS A 16 13.39 -6.36 0.26
N LYS A 17 14.12 -6.01 1.34
CA LYS A 17 14.53 -6.95 2.38
C LYS A 17 13.30 -7.53 3.10
N GLY A 18 13.26 -8.84 3.28
CA GLY A 18 12.16 -9.53 3.96
C GLY A 18 10.83 -9.51 3.21
N ARG A 19 10.84 -9.40 1.88
CA ARG A 19 9.66 -9.51 1.05
C ARG A 19 9.28 -10.99 0.91
N TRP A 20 8.10 -11.36 1.42
CA TRP A 20 7.58 -12.72 1.32
C TRP A 20 7.31 -13.18 -0.13
N ALA A 21 6.90 -12.28 -1.01
CA ALA A 21 6.61 -12.56 -2.41
C ALA A 21 7.87 -12.67 -3.31
N ALA A 22 9.08 -12.51 -2.77
CA ALA A 22 10.32 -12.58 -3.55
C ALA A 22 10.59 -13.97 -4.14
N GLU A 23 10.02 -15.02 -3.55
CA GLU A 23 10.22 -16.42 -3.96
C GLU A 23 9.46 -16.80 -5.23
N TYR A 24 8.40 -16.06 -5.58
CA TYR A 24 7.57 -16.35 -6.76
C TYR A 24 8.20 -15.92 -8.08
N GLY A 25 9.40 -15.31 -8.05
CA GLY A 25 10.05 -14.78 -9.25
C GLY A 25 9.24 -13.63 -9.88
N ASN A 26 9.55 -13.32 -11.15
CA ASN A 26 8.95 -12.20 -11.87
C ASN A 26 8.11 -12.62 -13.08
N SER A 27 7.74 -13.90 -13.18
CA SER A 27 7.13 -14.48 -14.39
C SER A 27 5.65 -14.81 -14.28
N LEU A 28 5.09 -14.79 -13.07
CA LEU A 28 3.68 -15.09 -12.86
C LEU A 28 2.84 -13.84 -13.12
N ASN A 29 1.98 -13.91 -14.12
CA ASN A 29 1.11 -12.79 -14.51
C ASN A 29 -0.28 -13.32 -14.83
N LEU A 30 -1.31 -12.63 -14.33
CA LEU A 30 -2.65 -12.79 -14.87
C LEU A 30 -2.72 -12.12 -16.24
N SER A 31 -3.41 -12.74 -17.20
CA SER A 31 -3.74 -12.05 -18.45
C SER A 31 -4.76 -10.93 -18.18
N PHE A 32 -4.89 -9.98 -19.13
CA PHE A 32 -5.97 -9.00 -19.03
C PHE A 32 -7.34 -9.70 -18.99
N GLU A 33 -7.52 -10.71 -19.81
CA GLU A 33 -8.73 -11.51 -19.92
C GLU A 33 -9.08 -12.22 -18.60
N ASP A 34 -8.08 -12.75 -17.87
CA ASP A 34 -8.29 -13.35 -16.55
C ASP A 34 -8.75 -12.30 -15.53
N MET A 35 -8.10 -11.14 -15.47
CA MET A 35 -8.48 -10.06 -14.56
C MET A 35 -9.89 -9.53 -14.87
N ASP A 36 -10.21 -9.37 -16.15
CA ASP A 36 -11.51 -8.93 -16.62
C ASP A 36 -12.64 -9.95 -16.28
N CYS A 37 -12.35 -11.23 -16.43
CA CYS A 37 -13.26 -12.32 -16.05
C CYS A 37 -13.51 -12.31 -14.53
N ILE A 38 -12.45 -12.24 -13.72
CA ILE A 38 -12.54 -12.16 -12.26
C ILE A 38 -13.45 -11.01 -11.82
N VAL A 39 -13.22 -9.80 -12.37
CA VAL A 39 -14.01 -8.63 -12.00
C VAL A 39 -15.46 -8.79 -12.45
N THR A 40 -15.69 -9.24 -13.68
CA THR A 40 -17.04 -9.44 -14.23
C THR A 40 -17.85 -10.45 -13.39
N GLU A 41 -17.26 -11.59 -13.05
CA GLU A 41 -17.91 -12.62 -12.24
C GLU A 41 -18.16 -12.17 -10.79
N CYS A 42 -17.31 -11.31 -10.25
CA CYS A 42 -17.45 -10.79 -8.91
C CYS A 42 -18.46 -9.63 -8.82
N GLU A 43 -18.65 -8.84 -9.87
CA GLU A 43 -19.67 -7.78 -9.91
C GLU A 43 -21.09 -8.35 -9.86
N GLU A 44 -21.33 -9.55 -10.43
CA GLU A 44 -22.65 -10.18 -10.45
C GLU A 44 -23.22 -10.40 -9.02
N PRO A 45 -22.48 -10.97 -8.03
CA PRO A 45 -22.93 -11.08 -6.65
C PRO A 45 -22.77 -9.79 -5.83
N GLY A 46 -22.34 -8.66 -6.42
CA GLY A 46 -22.27 -7.34 -5.78
C GLY A 46 -20.90 -7.00 -5.17
N ILE A 47 -19.81 -7.60 -5.61
CA ILE A 47 -18.46 -7.21 -5.19
C ILE A 47 -17.94 -6.14 -6.15
N HIS A 48 -17.75 -4.92 -5.61
CA HIS A 48 -17.32 -3.75 -6.38
C HIS A 48 -16.05 -3.11 -5.83
N TRP A 49 -15.34 -3.77 -4.92
CA TRP A 49 -14.09 -3.27 -4.36
C TRP A 49 -12.97 -4.31 -4.58
N TYR A 50 -11.98 -3.91 -5.36
CA TYR A 50 -10.83 -4.75 -5.71
C TYR A 50 -9.54 -4.17 -5.18
N MET A 51 -8.75 -5.01 -4.50
CA MET A 51 -7.41 -4.67 -4.05
C MET A 51 -6.39 -5.39 -4.92
N CYS A 52 -5.46 -4.64 -5.51
CA CYS A 52 -4.39 -5.17 -6.33
C CYS A 52 -3.08 -5.07 -5.57
N THR A 53 -2.44 -6.22 -5.35
CA THR A 53 -1.13 -6.33 -4.69
C THR A 53 -0.15 -7.17 -5.52
N GLY A 54 0.67 -8.02 -4.90
CA GLY A 54 1.57 -8.96 -5.57
C GLY A 54 3.01 -8.48 -5.61
N GLY A 55 3.60 -8.42 -6.79
CA GLY A 55 4.86 -7.77 -7.04
C GLY A 55 4.75 -6.26 -6.92
N GLU A 56 4.81 -5.58 -8.04
CA GLU A 56 4.44 -4.18 -8.17
C GLU A 56 3.33 -4.06 -9.23
N PRO A 57 2.08 -3.81 -8.82
CA PRO A 57 0.96 -3.80 -9.76
C PRO A 57 1.10 -2.72 -10.84
N THR A 58 1.77 -1.60 -10.56
CA THR A 58 2.00 -0.55 -11.56
C THR A 58 2.95 -0.95 -12.69
N CYS A 59 3.67 -2.08 -12.59
CA CYS A 59 4.35 -2.71 -13.73
C CYS A 59 3.35 -3.15 -14.81
N ARG A 60 2.07 -3.33 -14.45
CA ARG A 60 0.95 -3.68 -15.34
C ARG A 60 -0.05 -2.52 -15.48
N LYS A 61 0.41 -1.28 -15.33
CA LYS A 61 -0.45 -0.09 -15.29
C LYS A 61 -1.41 0.03 -16.48
N GLU A 62 -0.99 -0.34 -17.69
CA GLU A 62 -1.83 -0.24 -18.88
C GLU A 62 -3.04 -1.18 -18.82
N ASP A 63 -2.83 -2.42 -18.36
CA ASP A 63 -3.91 -3.38 -18.16
C ASP A 63 -4.85 -2.94 -17.03
N LEU A 64 -4.30 -2.40 -15.94
CA LEU A 64 -5.08 -1.90 -14.81
C LEU A 64 -5.91 -0.66 -15.19
N PHE A 65 -5.38 0.27 -15.99
CA PHE A 65 -6.15 1.39 -16.53
C PHE A 65 -7.27 0.91 -17.44
N LYS A 66 -6.98 -0.07 -18.33
CA LYS A 66 -7.98 -0.67 -19.20
C LYS A 66 -9.08 -1.38 -18.41
N LEU A 67 -8.72 -2.09 -17.33
CA LEU A 67 -9.65 -2.75 -16.44
C LEU A 67 -10.54 -1.73 -15.71
N ALA A 68 -9.94 -0.70 -15.12
CA ALA A 68 -10.66 0.38 -14.44
C ALA A 68 -11.61 1.13 -15.37
N ALA A 69 -11.17 1.43 -16.60
CA ALA A 69 -12.00 2.07 -17.60
C ALA A 69 -13.21 1.22 -18.02
N LYS A 70 -13.06 -0.10 -18.05
CA LYS A 70 -14.14 -1.03 -18.39
C LYS A 70 -15.15 -1.20 -17.25
N HIS A 71 -14.70 -1.25 -16.00
CA HIS A 71 -15.51 -1.56 -14.82
C HIS A 71 -15.77 -0.31 -13.97
N GLN A 72 -16.52 0.64 -14.52
CA GLN A 72 -16.77 1.96 -13.91
C GLN A 72 -17.66 1.90 -12.64
N ASN A 73 -18.34 0.79 -12.38
CA ASN A 73 -19.13 0.58 -11.16
C ASN A 73 -18.28 0.03 -10.01
N SER A 74 -17.00 -0.25 -10.25
CA SER A 74 -16.08 -0.85 -9.30
C SER A 74 -14.92 0.09 -8.99
N VAL A 75 -14.30 -0.09 -7.81
CA VAL A 75 -13.15 0.68 -7.32
C VAL A 75 -11.94 -0.22 -7.22
N PHE A 76 -10.80 0.26 -7.70
CA PHE A 76 -9.52 -0.44 -7.68
C PHE A 76 -8.55 0.25 -6.74
N HIS A 77 -8.18 -0.43 -5.64
CA HIS A 77 -7.15 0.01 -4.72
C HIS A 77 -5.83 -0.73 -4.99
N LEU A 78 -4.78 0.00 -5.32
CA LEU A 78 -3.47 -0.56 -5.61
C LEU A 78 -2.51 -0.36 -4.44
N PHE A 79 -1.89 -1.44 -3.97
CA PHE A 79 -0.73 -1.38 -3.10
C PHE A 79 0.52 -1.24 -3.97
N THR A 80 1.17 -0.10 -3.92
CA THR A 80 2.29 0.21 -4.81
C THR A 80 3.50 0.72 -4.04
N ASN A 81 4.69 0.44 -4.56
CA ASN A 81 5.92 1.06 -4.06
C ASN A 81 6.06 2.53 -4.48
N GLY A 82 5.17 3.05 -5.33
CA GLY A 82 5.11 4.45 -5.74
C GLY A 82 6.17 4.88 -6.75
N THR A 83 7.18 4.07 -7.03
CA THR A 83 8.36 4.50 -7.80
C THR A 83 8.13 4.65 -9.32
N LEU A 84 6.97 4.19 -9.81
CA LEU A 84 6.54 4.29 -11.22
C LEU A 84 5.42 5.31 -11.44
N ILE A 85 5.11 6.11 -10.40
CA ILE A 85 4.12 7.18 -10.48
C ILE A 85 4.80 8.43 -11.05
N ASP A 86 4.32 8.87 -12.20
CA ASP A 86 4.70 10.09 -12.90
C ASP A 86 3.46 10.93 -13.24
N GLN A 87 3.64 12.08 -13.87
CA GLN A 87 2.51 12.95 -14.25
C GLN A 87 1.57 12.25 -15.22
N ALA A 88 2.10 11.48 -16.18
CA ALA A 88 1.28 10.74 -17.13
C ALA A 88 0.42 9.68 -16.46
N PHE A 89 0.96 9.02 -15.41
CA PHE A 89 0.20 8.12 -14.56
C PHE A 89 -0.95 8.85 -13.85
N CYS A 90 -0.67 10.00 -13.22
CA CYS A 90 -1.68 10.79 -12.54
C CYS A 90 -2.80 11.26 -13.50
N ASP A 91 -2.47 11.66 -14.72
CA ASP A 91 -3.44 12.06 -15.74
C ASP A 91 -4.37 10.88 -16.11
N ARG A 92 -3.81 9.68 -16.29
CA ARG A 92 -4.60 8.47 -16.57
C ARG A 92 -5.50 8.08 -15.39
N VAL A 93 -5.03 8.22 -14.16
CA VAL A 93 -5.86 7.98 -12.95
C VAL A 93 -7.06 8.92 -12.93
N LYS A 94 -6.88 10.19 -13.29
CA LYS A 94 -7.99 11.16 -13.39
C LYS A 94 -8.99 10.80 -14.50
N GLU A 95 -8.50 10.28 -15.63
CA GLU A 95 -9.35 9.85 -16.73
C GLU A 95 -10.27 8.69 -16.34
N VAL A 96 -9.73 7.66 -15.65
CA VAL A 96 -10.54 6.50 -15.23
C VAL A 96 -11.43 6.81 -14.03
N GLY A 97 -10.95 7.59 -13.05
CA GLY A 97 -11.71 8.14 -11.94
C GLY A 97 -12.08 7.19 -10.80
N ASN A 98 -11.77 5.90 -10.91
CA ASN A 98 -12.15 4.84 -9.97
C ASN A 98 -10.96 4.07 -9.36
N MET A 99 -9.79 4.72 -9.27
CA MET A 99 -8.59 4.15 -8.67
C MET A 99 -8.15 4.94 -7.44
N ALA A 100 -7.66 4.24 -6.42
CA ALA A 100 -7.02 4.80 -5.24
C ALA A 100 -5.77 3.98 -4.88
N PHE A 101 -4.89 4.53 -4.03
CA PHE A 101 -3.56 3.96 -3.85
C PHE A 101 -3.16 3.89 -2.39
N PHE A 102 -2.44 2.82 -2.04
CA PHE A 102 -1.69 2.66 -0.81
C PHE A 102 -0.20 2.66 -1.14
N ILE A 103 0.48 3.78 -0.90
CA ILE A 103 1.91 3.92 -1.18
C ILE A 103 2.70 3.32 -0.03
N SER A 104 3.60 2.43 -0.36
CA SER A 104 4.41 1.72 0.64
C SER A 104 5.56 2.57 1.16
N ILE A 105 5.67 2.72 2.48
CA ILE A 105 6.73 3.47 3.18
C ILE A 105 7.00 2.84 4.55
N GLU A 106 8.24 2.84 5.04
CA GLU A 106 8.63 2.24 6.33
C GLU A 106 9.20 3.22 7.35
N GLY A 107 9.16 4.51 7.05
CA GLY A 107 9.68 5.58 7.89
C GLY A 107 10.34 6.69 7.07
N ILE A 108 10.98 7.64 7.73
CA ILE A 108 11.63 8.78 7.10
C ILE A 108 13.04 8.37 6.61
N GLY A 109 13.40 8.79 5.40
CA GLY A 109 14.75 8.65 4.85
C GLY A 109 15.26 7.20 4.85
N ASP A 110 16.40 6.99 5.52
CA ASP A 110 17.10 5.71 5.60
C ASP A 110 16.21 4.54 6.06
N ALA A 111 15.20 4.79 6.90
CA ALA A 111 14.30 3.74 7.36
C ALA A 111 13.50 3.09 6.21
N THR A 112 13.18 3.85 5.18
CA THR A 112 12.57 3.34 3.96
C THR A 112 13.61 2.77 3.02
N ASP A 113 14.74 3.45 2.81
CA ASP A 113 15.78 3.05 1.88
C ASP A 113 16.49 1.76 2.32
N ASP A 114 16.73 1.56 3.61
CA ASP A 114 17.32 0.33 4.15
C ASP A 114 16.54 -0.94 3.78
N ARG A 115 15.22 -0.84 3.73
CA ARG A 115 14.38 -1.98 3.36
C ARG A 115 14.13 -2.08 1.87
N ARG A 116 13.91 -0.95 1.21
CA ARG A 116 13.40 -0.90 -0.17
C ARG A 116 14.46 -0.63 -1.22
N GLY A 117 15.62 -0.10 -0.82
CA GLY A 117 16.75 0.27 -1.66
C GLY A 117 17.00 1.78 -1.67
N GLU A 118 18.24 2.14 -1.92
CA GLU A 118 18.73 3.53 -1.93
C GLU A 118 17.91 4.41 -2.90
N GLY A 119 17.51 5.61 -2.42
CA GLY A 119 16.76 6.60 -3.18
C GLY A 119 15.28 6.25 -3.41
N VAL A 120 14.76 5.19 -2.78
CA VAL A 120 13.32 4.87 -2.84
C VAL A 120 12.51 5.87 -2.06
N TYR A 121 13.00 6.33 -0.90
CA TYR A 121 12.32 7.34 -0.11
C TYR A 121 12.02 8.61 -0.91
N ASP A 122 13.02 9.17 -1.58
CA ASP A 122 12.83 10.39 -2.38
C ASP A 122 11.82 10.20 -3.51
N ARG A 123 11.82 9.02 -4.17
CA ARG A 123 10.84 8.69 -5.21
C ARG A 123 9.42 8.56 -4.64
N VAL A 124 9.27 7.99 -3.46
CA VAL A 124 7.99 7.88 -2.76
C VAL A 124 7.47 9.26 -2.39
N MET A 125 8.31 10.14 -1.83
CA MET A 125 7.92 11.50 -1.50
C MET A 125 7.49 12.30 -2.73
N HIS A 126 8.25 12.18 -3.83
CA HIS A 126 7.89 12.79 -5.11
C HIS A 126 6.54 12.27 -5.64
N ALA A 127 6.28 10.97 -5.57
CA ALA A 127 5.01 10.38 -5.97
C ALA A 127 3.84 10.92 -5.14
N MET A 128 4.00 11.05 -3.80
CA MET A 128 2.98 11.63 -2.92
C MET A 128 2.68 13.08 -3.29
N ASP A 129 3.72 13.89 -3.54
CA ASP A 129 3.54 15.28 -3.95
C ASP A 129 2.81 15.39 -5.30
N LEU A 130 3.19 14.60 -6.29
CA LEU A 130 2.48 14.53 -7.57
C LEU A 130 1.00 14.17 -7.38
N MET A 131 0.70 13.13 -6.60
CA MET A 131 -0.67 12.71 -6.35
C MET A 131 -1.47 13.80 -5.63
N ARG A 132 -0.89 14.45 -4.62
CA ARG A 132 -1.50 15.59 -3.91
C ARG A 132 -1.80 16.74 -4.85
N GLU A 133 -0.84 17.16 -5.68
CA GLU A 133 -0.98 18.26 -6.64
C GLU A 133 -2.04 17.97 -7.71
N ASN A 134 -2.21 16.70 -8.06
CA ASN A 134 -3.25 16.25 -8.98
C ASN A 134 -4.62 15.97 -8.30
N GLY A 135 -4.75 16.17 -6.99
CA GLY A 135 -5.99 15.96 -6.24
C GLY A 135 -6.43 14.50 -6.13
N LEU A 136 -5.50 13.56 -6.24
CA LEU A 136 -5.78 12.13 -6.18
C LEU A 136 -5.92 11.63 -4.73
N LEU A 137 -6.80 10.64 -4.54
CA LEU A 137 -6.96 9.98 -3.24
C LEU A 137 -5.90 8.90 -3.06
N PHE A 138 -5.13 9.01 -2.00
CA PHE A 138 -4.15 7.99 -1.63
C PHE A 138 -3.91 7.95 -0.12
N GLY A 139 -3.40 6.82 0.32
CA GLY A 139 -2.93 6.57 1.67
C GLY A 139 -1.58 5.87 1.65
N THR A 140 -1.15 5.34 2.79
CA THR A 140 0.08 4.58 2.90
C THR A 140 -0.16 3.17 3.40
N SER A 141 0.71 2.25 2.95
CA SER A 141 0.85 0.89 3.47
C SER A 141 2.18 0.79 4.21
N ILE A 142 2.11 0.48 5.49
CA ILE A 142 3.27 0.50 6.39
C ILE A 142 3.46 -0.88 6.99
N CYS A 143 4.55 -1.55 6.64
CA CYS A 143 4.94 -2.77 7.32
C CYS A 143 5.80 -2.42 8.53
N TYR A 144 5.26 -2.64 9.73
CA TYR A 144 5.98 -2.36 10.96
C TYR A 144 6.62 -3.60 11.57
N THR A 145 7.77 -3.38 12.19
CA THR A 145 8.66 -4.37 12.77
C THR A 145 9.05 -3.95 14.18
N SER A 146 9.74 -4.85 14.93
CA SER A 146 10.36 -4.52 16.21
C SER A 146 11.35 -3.34 16.13
N ALA A 147 11.91 -3.07 14.93
CA ALA A 147 12.89 -2.01 14.73
C ALA A 147 12.27 -0.63 14.44
N ASN A 148 11.10 -0.57 13.74
CA ASN A 148 10.56 0.71 13.27
C ASN A 148 9.20 1.11 13.87
N TYR A 149 8.55 0.28 14.70
CA TYR A 149 7.18 0.50 15.20
C TYR A 149 6.97 1.87 15.86
N LYS A 150 7.96 2.39 16.62
CA LYS A 150 7.88 3.73 17.21
C LYS A 150 8.06 4.84 16.18
N ALA A 151 8.99 4.67 15.25
CA ALA A 151 9.27 5.65 14.21
C ALA A 151 8.05 5.86 13.29
N VAL A 152 7.42 4.77 12.83
CA VAL A 152 6.26 4.84 11.92
C VAL A 152 4.95 5.26 12.59
N THR A 153 4.95 5.45 13.91
CA THR A 153 3.82 5.98 14.67
C THR A 153 4.17 7.28 15.41
N SER A 154 5.35 7.85 15.16
CA SER A 154 5.76 9.13 15.75
C SER A 154 4.92 10.29 15.20
N ASP A 155 4.80 11.36 15.99
CA ASP A 155 4.11 12.57 15.54
C ASP A 155 4.81 13.20 14.33
N GLU A 156 6.14 13.19 14.31
CA GLU A 156 6.94 13.70 13.20
C GLU A 156 6.61 12.96 11.88
N PHE A 157 6.56 11.63 11.92
CA PHE A 157 6.21 10.83 10.75
C PHE A 157 4.77 11.08 10.30
N MET A 158 3.82 11.15 11.24
CA MET A 158 2.42 11.44 10.93
C MET A 158 2.26 12.84 10.31
N ASP A 159 2.89 13.85 10.89
CA ASP A 159 2.81 15.24 10.40
C ASP A 159 3.44 15.38 9.01
N MET A 160 4.55 14.66 8.77
CA MET A 160 5.15 14.58 7.45
C MET A 160 4.17 13.96 6.44
N LEU A 161 3.57 12.80 6.72
CA LEU A 161 2.60 12.16 5.83
C LEU A 161 1.38 13.06 5.54
N ILE A 162 0.83 13.70 6.57
CA ILE A 162 -0.31 14.62 6.43
C ILE A 162 0.05 15.80 5.53
N SER A 163 1.27 16.38 5.70
CA SER A 163 1.75 17.50 4.89
C SER A 163 1.90 17.15 3.42
N HIS A 164 2.24 15.89 3.11
CA HIS A 164 2.29 15.36 1.75
C HIS A 164 0.95 14.86 1.20
N GLY A 165 -0.15 15.07 1.96
CA GLY A 165 -1.50 14.80 1.46
C GLY A 165 -2.07 13.43 1.78
N VAL A 166 -1.37 12.60 2.55
CA VAL A 166 -1.87 11.31 3.01
C VAL A 166 -3.10 11.49 3.89
N ARG A 167 -4.16 10.70 3.66
CA ARG A 167 -5.42 10.77 4.40
C ARG A 167 -5.72 9.52 5.21
N PHE A 168 -5.08 8.40 4.90
CA PHE A 168 -5.20 7.16 5.66
C PHE A 168 -3.92 6.34 5.61
N ASN A 169 -3.66 5.59 6.70
CA ASN A 169 -2.56 4.66 6.83
C ASN A 169 -3.10 3.27 7.10
N TRP A 170 -2.52 2.29 6.44
CA TRP A 170 -2.77 0.90 6.72
C TRP A 170 -1.50 0.24 7.25
N TYR A 171 -1.53 -0.17 8.52
CA TYR A 171 -0.43 -0.82 9.20
C TYR A 171 -0.56 -2.33 9.09
N PHE A 172 0.55 -3.00 8.76
CA PHE A 172 0.67 -4.46 8.69
C PHE A 172 1.82 -4.92 9.57
N HIS A 173 1.61 -5.96 10.37
CA HIS A 173 2.68 -6.66 11.05
C HIS A 173 3.67 -7.26 10.05
N TYR A 174 4.95 -7.20 10.36
CA TYR A 174 5.91 -8.04 9.68
C TYR A 174 5.64 -9.51 10.02
N MET A 175 5.47 -10.32 9.00
CA MET A 175 5.32 -11.77 9.09
C MET A 175 6.60 -12.44 8.57
N PRO A 176 7.30 -13.26 9.37
CA PRO A 176 8.53 -13.93 8.96
C PRO A 176 8.21 -15.18 8.12
N ILE A 177 7.81 -14.95 6.86
CA ILE A 177 7.46 -15.99 5.89
C ILE A 177 8.47 -15.93 4.75
N GLY A 178 8.86 -17.10 4.23
CA GLY A 178 9.73 -17.25 3.09
C GLY A 178 11.22 -17.35 3.42
N ASP A 179 12.03 -17.54 2.38
CA ASP A 179 13.49 -17.58 2.51
C ASP A 179 14.03 -16.20 2.93
N GLY A 180 14.86 -16.17 3.96
CA GLY A 180 15.36 -14.93 4.55
C GLY A 180 14.41 -14.28 5.56
N ALA A 181 13.36 -14.99 5.99
CA ALA A 181 12.53 -14.56 7.12
C ALA A 181 13.38 -14.31 8.37
N ASN A 182 13.21 -13.15 9.00
CA ASN A 182 13.94 -12.78 10.21
C ASN A 182 12.98 -12.63 11.40
N VAL A 183 12.98 -13.61 12.29
CA VAL A 183 12.10 -13.61 13.48
C VAL A 183 12.40 -12.46 14.46
N ASP A 184 13.61 -11.89 14.44
CA ASP A 184 13.99 -10.76 15.28
C ASP A 184 13.25 -9.46 14.92
N LEU A 185 12.67 -9.41 13.71
CA LEU A 185 11.83 -8.31 13.27
C LEU A 185 10.38 -8.42 13.76
N MET A 186 9.99 -9.53 14.37
CA MET A 186 8.66 -9.67 14.97
C MET A 186 8.52 -8.80 16.22
N LEU A 187 7.33 -8.28 16.44
CA LEU A 187 7.02 -7.56 17.67
C LEU A 187 6.80 -8.53 18.84
N ASN A 188 7.31 -8.16 20.01
CA ASN A 188 6.93 -8.80 21.26
C ASN A 188 5.54 -8.27 21.75
N ALA A 189 5.04 -8.83 22.86
CA ALA A 189 3.72 -8.49 23.40
C ALA A 189 3.61 -6.99 23.77
N GLU A 190 4.62 -6.41 24.42
CA GLU A 190 4.62 -5.01 24.83
C GLU A 190 4.62 -4.06 23.62
N GLN A 191 5.36 -4.40 22.57
CA GLN A 191 5.40 -3.62 21.33
C GLN A 191 4.07 -3.68 20.59
N ARG A 192 3.38 -4.82 20.59
CA ARG A 192 2.03 -4.96 20.01
C ARG A 192 1.02 -4.11 20.78
N GLU A 193 1.04 -4.18 22.10
CA GLU A 193 0.17 -3.36 22.95
C GLU A 193 0.41 -1.86 22.71
N TYR A 194 1.67 -1.44 22.58
CA TYR A 194 2.01 -0.07 22.20
C TYR A 194 1.35 0.30 20.86
N MET A 195 1.45 -0.55 19.84
CA MET A 195 0.86 -0.27 18.51
C MET A 195 -0.65 -0.11 18.60
N ILE A 196 -1.35 -1.00 19.31
CA ILE A 196 -2.80 -0.92 19.51
C ILE A 196 -3.21 0.43 20.12
N HIS A 197 -2.55 0.83 21.19
CA HIS A 197 -2.85 2.09 21.88
C HIS A 197 -2.52 3.30 20.99
N ARG A 198 -1.33 3.30 20.38
CA ARG A 198 -0.83 4.44 19.62
C ARG A 198 -1.64 4.68 18.33
N VAL A 199 -1.99 3.64 17.60
CA VAL A 199 -2.84 3.76 16.40
C VAL A 199 -4.23 4.31 16.76
N ARG A 200 -4.81 3.86 17.87
CA ARG A 200 -6.09 4.38 18.37
C ARG A 200 -6.00 5.83 18.81
N GLU A 201 -4.89 6.24 19.43
CA GLU A 201 -4.63 7.64 19.80
C GLU A 201 -4.53 8.54 18.56
N ILE A 202 -3.74 8.14 17.55
CA ILE A 202 -3.57 8.91 16.31
C ILE A 202 -4.92 9.16 15.62
N ARG A 203 -5.78 8.15 15.50
CA ARG A 203 -7.11 8.27 14.85
C ARG A 203 -8.22 8.78 15.76
N GLY A 204 -7.91 9.10 17.02
CA GLY A 204 -8.91 9.47 18.02
C GLY A 204 -9.76 10.68 17.62
N PHE A 205 -11.06 10.66 17.99
CA PHE A 205 -12.00 11.75 17.69
C PHE A 205 -11.70 13.04 18.45
N THR A 206 -11.00 12.94 19.57
CA THR A 206 -10.63 14.10 20.41
C THR A 206 -9.12 14.15 20.55
N GLY A 207 -8.49 15.13 19.92
CA GLY A 207 -7.04 15.32 19.97
C GLY A 207 -6.24 14.41 19.03
N GLY A 208 -6.90 13.61 18.19
CA GLY A 208 -6.24 12.83 17.13
C GLY A 208 -5.76 13.69 15.97
N LYS A 209 -5.00 13.06 15.06
CA LYS A 209 -4.51 13.73 13.85
C LYS A 209 -5.52 13.60 12.70
N PRO A 210 -5.52 14.50 11.70
CA PRO A 210 -6.45 14.45 10.55
C PRO A 210 -6.04 13.38 9.53
N ILE A 211 -5.78 12.16 10.00
CA ILE A 211 -5.41 10.99 9.25
C ILE A 211 -6.09 9.75 9.84
N PHE A 212 -6.70 8.92 9.00
CA PHE A 212 -7.32 7.69 9.45
C PHE A 212 -6.30 6.55 9.43
N CYS A 213 -6.11 5.88 10.56
CA CYS A 213 -5.16 4.79 10.70
C CYS A 213 -5.89 3.48 11.01
N ILE A 214 -5.55 2.42 10.30
CA ILE A 214 -6.01 1.04 10.55
C ILE A 214 -4.78 0.18 10.85
N ASP A 215 -4.83 -0.61 11.89
CA ASP A 215 -3.92 -1.73 12.12
C ASP A 215 -4.62 -3.02 11.71
N PHE A 216 -4.21 -3.60 10.58
CA PHE A 216 -4.92 -4.69 9.92
C PHE A 216 -5.12 -5.91 10.83
N GLN A 217 -4.10 -6.25 11.62
CA GLN A 217 -4.17 -7.40 12.51
C GLN A 217 -4.88 -7.11 13.84
N ASN A 218 -4.74 -5.89 14.37
CA ASN A 218 -5.25 -5.57 15.71
C ASN A 218 -6.66 -4.96 15.70
N ASP A 219 -7.12 -4.41 14.58
CA ASP A 219 -8.48 -3.84 14.46
C ASP A 219 -9.50 -4.86 13.94
N GLY A 220 -9.07 -6.04 13.52
CA GLY A 220 -9.91 -7.12 13.03
C GLY A 220 -10.33 -8.14 14.08
N GLU A 221 -9.90 -7.98 15.35
CA GLU A 221 -10.23 -8.86 16.47
C GLU A 221 -11.40 -8.33 17.31
#